data_9421d129de6c5bc978a964b6ce1cb9be
#
_entry.id   9421d129de6c5bc978a964b6ce1cb9be
#
_cell.length_a   1.000
_cell.length_b   1.000
_cell.length_c   1.000
_cell.angle_alpha   90.00
_cell.angle_beta   90.00
_cell.angle_gamma   90.00
#
_symmetry.space_group_name_H-M   'P 1'
#
loop_
_entity.id
_entity.type
_entity.pdbx_description
1 polymer ?
#
loop_
_entity_poly.entity_id
_entity_poly.type
_entity_poly.pdbx_seq_one_letter_code
_entity_poly.pdbx_strand_id
1 'polypeptide(L)'
;NGAGKSTLMRAIAGTHRPTSGRIFLRGEDITDLHAGRRVEAGIALVPEGRRLFRSLSLEENLLTGTYRKRRGTWSLEAIFELFPWMKERRAKPVARLSGGEQQAVAIGRALLSNPDVLLIDELSLGLAPSIVARIYGMIPRVVETGCSVLFVEQNVAQALSVADRALCLLEGRTVLTGVASELERSEVEDAYFGVAHGRGGRKERNSDADS
;
A
#
# COMPACT_ATOMS: atom_id res chain seq x y z
N ASN A 1 -3.56 -5.15 -15.10
CA ASN A 1 -2.09 -5.06 -15.10
C ASN A 1 -1.66 -3.95 -16.09
N GLY A 2 -0.51 -3.29 -15.83
CA GLY A 2 0.01 -2.25 -16.76
C GLY A 2 -0.49 -0.83 -16.50
N ALA A 3 -1.40 -0.61 -15.57
CA ALA A 3 -1.97 0.73 -15.28
C ALA A 3 -0.99 1.72 -14.60
N GLY A 4 0.26 1.33 -14.33
CA GLY A 4 1.26 2.20 -13.71
C GLY A 4 1.32 2.17 -12.18
N LYS A 5 0.50 1.36 -11.50
CA LYS A 5 0.43 1.30 -10.02
C LYS A 5 1.77 0.99 -9.38
N SER A 6 2.42 -0.12 -9.75
CA SER A 6 3.73 -0.50 -9.21
C SER A 6 4.83 0.50 -9.60
N THR A 7 4.73 1.16 -10.76
CA THR A 7 5.65 2.24 -11.14
C THR A 7 5.51 3.44 -10.20
N LEU A 8 4.27 3.83 -9.88
CA LEU A 8 4.00 4.88 -8.90
C LEU A 8 4.58 4.52 -7.52
N MET A 9 4.33 3.28 -7.04
CA MET A 9 4.89 2.80 -5.76
C MET A 9 6.41 2.85 -5.73
N ARG A 10 7.06 2.42 -6.82
CA ARG A 10 8.52 2.48 -6.98
C ARG A 10 9.05 3.90 -7.05
N ALA A 11 8.32 4.81 -7.70
CA ALA A 11 8.67 6.23 -7.75
C ALA A 11 8.59 6.85 -6.34
N ILE A 12 7.53 6.59 -5.56
CA ILE A 12 7.39 7.06 -4.18
C ILE A 12 8.47 6.43 -3.28
N ALA A 13 8.82 5.17 -3.45
CA ALA A 13 9.86 4.50 -2.69
C ALA A 13 11.31 4.88 -3.08
N GLY A 14 11.50 5.64 -4.17
CA GLY A 14 12.82 6.06 -4.66
C GLY A 14 13.63 4.97 -5.34
N THR A 15 12.99 3.88 -5.76
CA THR A 15 13.61 2.81 -6.57
C THR A 15 13.44 3.03 -8.07
N HIS A 16 12.63 4.02 -8.45
CA HIS A 16 12.45 4.50 -9.81
C HIS A 16 12.42 6.03 -9.80
N ARG A 17 13.23 6.69 -10.64
CA ARG A 17 13.24 8.14 -10.74
C ARG A 17 12.11 8.60 -11.71
N PRO A 18 11.21 9.49 -11.29
CA PRO A 18 10.20 10.03 -12.20
C PRO A 18 10.86 10.88 -13.29
N THR A 19 10.33 10.81 -14.52
CA THR A 19 10.81 11.62 -15.64
C THR A 19 10.40 13.08 -15.50
N SER A 20 9.26 13.32 -14.84
CA SER A 20 8.72 14.67 -14.58
C SER A 20 7.87 14.63 -13.30
N GLY A 21 7.49 15.81 -12.81
CA GLY A 21 6.74 15.96 -11.57
C GLY A 21 7.62 15.95 -10.33
N ARG A 22 7.01 16.11 -9.17
CA ARG A 22 7.69 16.17 -7.87
C ARG A 22 6.97 15.31 -6.85
N ILE A 23 7.71 14.81 -5.88
CA ILE A 23 7.22 14.01 -4.75
C ILE A 23 7.57 14.75 -3.47
N PHE A 24 6.56 15.04 -2.65
CA PHE A 24 6.74 15.72 -1.38
C PHE A 24 6.35 14.80 -0.23
N LEU A 25 7.13 14.83 0.84
CA LEU A 25 6.82 14.21 2.11
C LEU A 25 6.85 15.29 3.20
N ARG A 26 5.72 15.53 3.88
CA ARG A 26 5.60 16.57 4.92
C ARG A 26 6.06 17.97 4.45
N GLY A 27 5.83 18.29 3.19
CA GLY A 27 6.22 19.56 2.57
C GLY A 27 7.66 19.62 2.05
N GLU A 28 8.49 18.63 2.33
CA GLU A 28 9.85 18.53 1.80
C GLU A 28 9.86 17.80 0.45
N ASP A 29 10.58 18.37 -0.54
CA ASP A 29 10.77 17.75 -1.83
C ASP A 29 11.76 16.57 -1.70
N ILE A 30 11.27 15.36 -1.93
CA ILE A 30 12.06 14.13 -1.85
C ILE A 30 12.31 13.51 -3.24
N THR A 31 12.01 14.23 -4.32
CA THR A 31 12.02 13.70 -5.69
C THR A 31 13.35 13.05 -6.05
N ASP A 32 14.46 13.69 -5.71
CA ASP A 32 15.81 13.22 -6.03
C ASP A 32 16.43 12.30 -4.96
N LEU A 33 15.73 12.06 -3.85
CA LEU A 33 16.22 11.14 -2.83
C LEU A 33 16.15 9.69 -3.31
N HIS A 34 17.29 8.98 -3.26
CA HIS A 34 17.31 7.53 -3.52
C HIS A 34 16.64 6.73 -2.39
N ALA A 35 16.29 5.46 -2.65
CA ALA A 35 15.50 4.62 -1.75
C ALA A 35 16.01 4.58 -0.30
N GLY A 36 17.32 4.47 -0.09
CA GLY A 36 17.90 4.46 1.27
C GLY A 36 17.62 5.74 2.05
N ARG A 37 17.67 6.91 1.40
CA ARG A 37 17.33 8.20 2.03
C ARG A 37 15.83 8.35 2.26
N ARG A 38 15.00 7.77 1.41
CA ARG A 38 13.54 7.75 1.63
C ARG A 38 13.14 6.87 2.81
N VAL A 39 13.85 5.76 3.04
CA VAL A 39 13.67 4.98 4.28
C VAL A 39 14.05 5.81 5.51
N GLU A 40 15.16 6.56 5.46
CA GLU A 40 15.52 7.51 6.53
C GLU A 40 14.47 8.58 6.74
N ALA A 41 13.87 9.09 5.66
CA ALA A 41 12.78 10.06 5.71
C ALA A 41 11.44 9.47 6.19
N GLY A 42 11.32 8.14 6.29
CA GLY A 42 10.16 7.45 6.83
C GLY A 42 9.26 6.76 5.82
N ILE A 43 9.73 6.45 4.61
CA ILE A 43 8.99 5.68 3.62
C ILE A 43 9.50 4.25 3.60
N ALA A 44 8.62 3.27 3.82
CA ALA A 44 8.93 1.86 3.65
C ALA A 44 8.08 1.23 2.54
N LEU A 45 8.67 0.29 1.79
CA LEU A 45 7.99 -0.44 0.72
C LEU A 45 7.98 -1.94 1.02
N VAL A 46 6.79 -2.53 0.98
CA VAL A 46 6.60 -3.97 0.82
C VAL A 46 6.41 -4.22 -0.68
N PRO A 47 7.44 -4.71 -1.39
CA PRO A 47 7.36 -4.89 -2.83
C PRO A 47 6.56 -6.14 -3.20
N GLU A 48 6.04 -6.18 -4.40
CA GLU A 48 5.51 -7.39 -5.03
C GLU A 48 6.54 -8.54 -4.94
N GLY A 49 6.07 -9.75 -4.65
CA GLY A 49 6.90 -10.93 -4.50
C GLY A 49 7.68 -10.98 -3.18
N ARG A 50 7.32 -10.13 -2.20
CA ARG A 50 7.78 -10.14 -0.79
C ARG A 50 9.28 -9.88 -0.58
N ARG A 51 10.15 -10.28 -1.52
CA ARG A 51 11.60 -10.06 -1.55
C ARG A 51 12.28 -10.37 -0.21
N LEU A 52 11.93 -11.52 0.40
CA LEU A 52 12.58 -12.01 1.61
C LEU A 52 13.94 -12.66 1.29
N PHE A 53 14.85 -12.58 2.25
CA PHE A 53 16.13 -13.28 2.19
C PHE A 53 15.91 -14.75 2.55
N ARG A 54 15.87 -15.62 1.56
CA ARG A 54 15.44 -17.03 1.69
C ARG A 54 16.34 -17.85 2.60
N SER A 55 17.62 -17.51 2.71
CA SER A 55 18.62 -18.15 3.57
C SER A 55 18.53 -17.75 5.04
N LEU A 56 17.86 -16.63 5.33
CA LEU A 56 17.72 -16.11 6.67
C LEU A 56 16.46 -16.69 7.35
N SER A 57 16.50 -16.76 8.68
CA SER A 57 15.34 -17.05 9.53
C SER A 57 14.30 -15.93 9.44
N LEU A 58 13.12 -16.17 10.02
CA LEU A 58 12.06 -15.18 10.15
C LEU A 58 12.55 -13.94 10.91
N GLU A 59 13.16 -14.14 12.07
CA GLU A 59 13.65 -13.04 12.92
C GLU A 59 14.75 -12.24 12.23
N GLU A 60 15.72 -12.90 11.60
CA GLU A 60 16.77 -12.22 10.84
C GLU A 60 16.19 -11.40 9.69
N ASN A 61 15.19 -11.92 8.96
CA ASN A 61 14.49 -11.14 7.94
C ASN A 61 13.83 -9.89 8.52
N LEU A 62 13.14 -10.02 9.66
CA LEU A 62 12.55 -8.88 10.35
C LEU A 62 13.61 -7.84 10.72
N LEU A 63 14.71 -8.27 11.34
CA LEU A 63 15.79 -7.40 11.81
C LEU A 63 16.48 -6.63 10.68
N THR A 64 16.45 -7.11 9.42
CA THR A 64 16.95 -6.31 8.30
C THR A 64 16.19 -4.99 8.12
N GLY A 65 14.93 -4.90 8.60
CA GLY A 65 14.14 -3.67 8.61
C GLY A 65 14.70 -2.56 9.51
N THR A 66 15.49 -2.92 10.53
CA THR A 66 16.06 -1.95 11.49
C THR A 66 17.32 -1.24 10.97
N TYR A 67 17.74 -1.51 9.74
CA TYR A 67 19.02 -1.05 9.18
C TYR A 67 19.29 0.46 9.35
N ARG A 68 18.26 1.30 9.22
CA ARG A 68 18.38 2.77 9.38
C ARG A 68 18.15 3.27 10.81
N LYS A 69 17.91 2.35 11.75
CA LYS A 69 17.78 2.63 13.19
C LYS A 69 16.79 3.76 13.53
N ARG A 70 15.73 3.93 12.72
CA ARG A 70 14.66 4.87 13.07
C ARG A 70 14.00 4.40 14.38
N ARG A 71 13.78 5.33 15.29
CA ARG A 71 13.07 5.10 16.54
C ARG A 71 11.56 5.24 16.29
N GLY A 72 10.75 4.47 17.00
CA GLY A 72 9.30 4.54 16.92
C GLY A 72 8.64 3.39 17.66
N THR A 73 7.36 3.20 17.43
CA THR A 73 6.50 2.22 18.09
C THR A 73 6.84 0.77 17.73
N TRP A 74 7.37 0.56 16.52
CA TRP A 74 7.60 -0.78 16.01
C TRP A 74 8.92 -1.35 16.48
N SER A 75 8.85 -2.25 17.46
CA SER A 75 9.93 -3.13 17.91
C SER A 75 9.67 -4.57 17.46
N LEU A 76 10.64 -5.45 17.66
CA LEU A 76 10.46 -6.88 17.39
C LEU A 76 9.31 -7.47 18.22
N GLU A 77 9.18 -7.04 19.47
CA GLU A 77 8.10 -7.41 20.38
C GLU A 77 6.74 -6.96 19.85
N ALA A 78 6.63 -5.69 19.39
CA ALA A 78 5.40 -5.16 18.81
C ALA A 78 4.99 -5.92 17.53
N ILE A 79 5.96 -6.37 16.72
CA ILE A 79 5.66 -7.24 15.57
C ILE A 79 5.16 -8.61 16.04
N PHE A 80 5.72 -9.17 17.09
CA PHE A 80 5.22 -10.44 17.66
C PHE A 80 3.86 -10.31 18.32
N GLU A 81 3.50 -9.15 18.86
CA GLU A 81 2.13 -8.86 19.32
C GLU A 81 1.15 -8.72 18.16
N LEU A 82 1.58 -8.12 17.04
CA LEU A 82 0.78 -8.02 15.83
C LEU A 82 0.57 -9.38 15.16
N PHE A 83 1.61 -10.22 15.17
CA PHE A 83 1.64 -11.56 14.57
C PHE A 83 2.17 -12.60 15.56
N PRO A 84 1.38 -13.08 16.56
CA PRO A 84 1.86 -13.93 17.64
C PRO A 84 2.56 -15.22 17.19
N TRP A 85 2.11 -15.81 16.08
CA TRP A 85 2.70 -17.01 15.50
C TRP A 85 4.17 -16.84 15.07
N MET A 86 4.62 -15.61 14.81
CA MET A 86 6.00 -15.32 14.42
C MET A 86 6.97 -15.59 15.56
N LYS A 87 6.57 -15.34 16.81
CA LYS A 87 7.40 -15.57 18.00
C LYS A 87 7.80 -17.04 18.13
N GLU A 88 6.85 -17.95 17.90
CA GLU A 88 7.09 -19.40 17.98
C GLU A 88 7.97 -19.92 16.83
N ARG A 89 7.96 -19.22 15.71
CA ARG A 89 8.66 -19.63 14.48
C ARG A 89 9.83 -18.75 14.11
N ARG A 90 10.31 -17.90 15.04
CA ARG A 90 11.34 -16.90 14.79
C ARG A 90 12.63 -17.46 14.19
N ALA A 91 13.04 -18.67 14.62
CA ALA A 91 14.23 -19.34 14.11
C ALA A 91 14.00 -20.12 12.80
N LYS A 92 12.74 -20.20 12.30
CA LYS A 92 12.42 -20.98 11.10
C LYS A 92 12.87 -20.23 9.85
N PRO A 93 13.56 -20.89 8.89
CA PRO A 93 13.88 -20.27 7.60
C PRO A 93 12.62 -19.81 6.87
N VAL A 94 12.61 -18.59 6.35
CA VAL A 94 11.42 -18.02 5.66
C VAL A 94 11.02 -18.80 4.42
N ALA A 95 11.94 -19.52 3.79
CA ALA A 95 11.66 -20.40 2.66
C ALA A 95 10.66 -21.54 3.01
N ARG A 96 10.52 -21.88 4.29
CA ARG A 96 9.60 -22.93 4.79
C ARG A 96 8.25 -22.38 5.24
N LEU A 97 8.02 -21.08 5.12
CA LEU A 97 6.77 -20.42 5.46
C LEU A 97 5.81 -20.47 4.27
N SER A 98 4.51 -20.51 4.55
CA SER A 98 3.47 -20.33 3.53
C SER A 98 3.54 -18.94 2.90
N GLY A 99 2.90 -18.77 1.74
CA GLY A 99 2.87 -17.48 1.06
C GLY A 99 2.32 -16.34 1.92
N GLY A 100 1.27 -16.59 2.68
CA GLY A 100 0.69 -15.60 3.58
C GLY A 100 1.58 -15.27 4.77
N GLU A 101 2.26 -16.27 5.34
CA GLU A 101 3.25 -16.05 6.40
C GLU A 101 4.44 -15.22 5.90
N GLN A 102 4.90 -15.49 4.68
CA GLN A 102 5.96 -14.70 4.06
C GLN A 102 5.52 -13.25 3.80
N GLN A 103 4.26 -13.03 3.42
CA GLN A 103 3.70 -11.69 3.25
C GLN A 103 3.68 -10.93 4.59
N ALA A 104 3.22 -11.58 5.66
CA ALA A 104 3.24 -10.99 6.99
C ALA A 104 4.67 -10.65 7.47
N VAL A 105 5.66 -11.52 7.19
CA VAL A 105 7.07 -11.23 7.49
C VAL A 105 7.59 -10.03 6.68
N ALA A 106 7.22 -9.90 5.41
CA ALA A 106 7.61 -8.75 4.58
C ALA A 106 7.02 -7.44 5.12
N ILE A 107 5.76 -7.47 5.58
CA ILE A 107 5.11 -6.34 6.23
C ILE A 107 5.79 -6.02 7.56
N GLY A 108 6.00 -7.01 8.42
CA GLY A 108 6.69 -6.83 9.72
C GLY A 108 8.09 -6.23 9.56
N ARG A 109 8.84 -6.70 8.55
CA ARG A 109 10.15 -6.12 8.19
C ARG A 109 10.05 -4.64 7.81
N ALA A 110 9.05 -4.26 7.03
CA ALA A 110 8.84 -2.87 6.64
C ALA A 110 8.44 -2.02 7.86
N LEU A 111 7.56 -2.51 8.72
CA LEU A 111 7.16 -1.83 9.96
C LEU A 111 8.34 -1.59 10.91
N LEU A 112 9.28 -2.54 11.02
CA LEU A 112 10.49 -2.38 11.85
C LEU A 112 11.41 -1.25 11.40
N SER A 113 11.22 -0.69 10.21
CA SER A 113 11.88 0.57 9.84
C SER A 113 11.22 1.80 10.48
N ASN A 114 10.15 1.62 11.25
CA ASN A 114 9.34 2.69 11.85
C ASN A 114 8.91 3.73 10.83
N PRO A 115 8.13 3.35 9.80
CA PRO A 115 7.77 4.25 8.72
C PRO A 115 6.68 5.23 9.13
N ASP A 116 6.71 6.43 8.52
CA ASP A 116 5.60 7.37 8.53
C ASP A 116 4.62 7.07 7.38
N VAL A 117 5.16 6.44 6.31
CA VAL A 117 4.38 5.98 5.15
C VAL A 117 4.78 4.55 4.81
N LEU A 118 3.84 3.63 4.89
CA LEU A 118 4.00 2.24 4.49
C LEU A 118 3.36 2.04 3.11
N LEU A 119 4.17 1.65 2.14
CA LEU A 119 3.74 1.30 0.79
C LEU A 119 3.65 -0.21 0.67
N ILE A 120 2.53 -0.74 0.14
CA ILE A 120 2.34 -2.19 -0.06
C ILE A 120 1.90 -2.43 -1.51
N ASP A 121 2.75 -3.07 -2.29
CA ASP A 121 2.48 -3.38 -3.69
C ASP A 121 1.87 -4.79 -3.79
N GLU A 122 0.60 -4.88 -4.19
CA GLU A 122 -0.21 -6.11 -4.29
C GLU A 122 -0.31 -6.90 -2.96
N LEU A 123 -1.12 -6.35 -2.04
CA LEU A 123 -1.25 -6.87 -0.67
C LEU A 123 -1.78 -8.30 -0.62
N SER A 124 -2.77 -8.65 -1.46
CA SER A 124 -3.52 -9.93 -1.39
C SER A 124 -3.15 -10.96 -2.45
N LEU A 125 -2.28 -10.61 -3.41
CA LEU A 125 -2.01 -11.46 -4.57
C LEU A 125 -1.52 -12.87 -4.18
N GLY A 126 -2.26 -13.88 -4.66
CA GLY A 126 -1.91 -15.29 -4.46
C GLY A 126 -2.04 -15.78 -3.02
N LEU A 127 -2.82 -15.09 -2.18
CA LEU A 127 -3.07 -15.47 -0.80
C LEU A 127 -4.47 -16.07 -0.61
N ALA A 128 -4.59 -17.00 0.34
CA ALA A 128 -5.88 -17.54 0.75
C ALA A 128 -6.75 -16.45 1.41
N PRO A 129 -8.08 -16.46 1.22
CA PRO A 129 -8.98 -15.42 1.76
C PRO A 129 -8.84 -15.18 3.26
N SER A 130 -8.65 -16.22 4.06
CA SER A 130 -8.46 -16.10 5.51
C SER A 130 -7.17 -15.37 5.90
N ILE A 131 -6.12 -15.51 5.09
CA ILE A 131 -4.86 -14.79 5.29
C ILE A 131 -5.02 -13.32 4.90
N VAL A 132 -5.70 -13.09 3.78
CA VAL A 132 -6.02 -11.73 3.32
C VAL A 132 -6.78 -10.98 4.41
N ALA A 133 -7.86 -11.55 4.96
CA ALA A 133 -8.63 -10.95 6.04
C ALA A 133 -7.77 -10.59 7.26
N ARG A 134 -6.82 -11.47 7.64
CA ARG A 134 -5.89 -11.20 8.76
C ARG A 134 -4.94 -10.04 8.46
N ILE A 135 -4.43 -9.93 7.23
CA ILE A 135 -3.55 -8.84 6.82
C ILE A 135 -4.35 -7.52 6.80
N TYR A 136 -5.55 -7.52 6.24
CA TYR A 136 -6.41 -6.33 6.28
C TYR A 136 -6.76 -5.89 7.70
N GLY A 137 -7.03 -6.85 8.59
CA GLY A 137 -7.33 -6.58 10.01
C GLY A 137 -6.17 -5.92 10.79
N MET A 138 -4.93 -5.95 10.29
CA MET A 138 -3.82 -5.24 10.93
C MET A 138 -3.71 -3.76 10.51
N ILE A 139 -4.30 -3.37 9.35
CA ILE A 139 -4.15 -2.00 8.81
C ILE A 139 -4.60 -0.94 9.82
N PRO A 140 -5.77 -1.04 10.47
CA PRO A 140 -6.19 -0.06 11.47
C PRO A 140 -5.14 0.12 12.59
N ARG A 141 -4.58 -0.97 13.10
CA ARG A 141 -3.54 -0.92 14.14
C ARG A 141 -2.26 -0.21 13.68
N VAL A 142 -1.92 -0.32 12.40
CA VAL A 142 -0.78 0.40 11.82
C VAL A 142 -1.11 1.89 11.70
N VAL A 143 -2.31 2.23 11.25
CA VAL A 143 -2.77 3.62 11.13
C VAL A 143 -2.86 4.31 12.50
N GLU A 144 -3.32 3.63 13.54
CA GLU A 144 -3.38 4.13 14.92
C GLU A 144 -1.99 4.55 15.46
N THR A 145 -0.89 4.02 14.94
CA THR A 145 0.46 4.49 15.28
C THR A 145 0.88 5.79 14.60
N GLY A 146 0.00 6.40 13.79
CA GLY A 146 0.26 7.58 12.99
C GLY A 146 0.92 7.29 11.63
N CYS A 147 1.06 6.02 11.26
CA CYS A 147 1.59 5.62 9.95
C CYS A 147 0.50 5.69 8.89
N SER A 148 0.74 6.40 7.79
CA SER A 148 -0.11 6.36 6.61
C SER A 148 0.17 5.09 5.80
N VAL A 149 -0.88 4.39 5.35
CA VAL A 149 -0.75 3.18 4.54
C VAL A 149 -1.25 3.43 3.13
N LEU A 150 -0.40 3.25 2.14
CA LEU A 150 -0.78 3.25 0.72
C LEU A 150 -0.59 1.84 0.17
N PHE A 151 -1.65 1.22 -0.28
CA PHE A 151 -1.58 -0.13 -0.83
C PHE A 151 -2.23 -0.23 -2.21
N VAL A 152 -1.69 -1.12 -3.04
CA VAL A 152 -2.23 -1.47 -4.35
C VAL A 152 -3.01 -2.76 -4.22
N GLU A 153 -4.22 -2.76 -4.77
CA GLU A 153 -5.12 -3.91 -4.78
C GLU A 153 -5.84 -4.08 -6.11
N GLN A 154 -6.22 -5.31 -6.39
CA GLN A 154 -7.05 -5.68 -7.53
C GLN A 154 -8.51 -5.93 -7.10
N ASN A 155 -8.73 -6.33 -5.85
CA ASN A 155 -10.07 -6.53 -5.30
C ASN A 155 -10.61 -5.20 -4.75
N VAL A 156 -11.46 -4.55 -5.55
CA VAL A 156 -12.05 -3.25 -5.24
C VAL A 156 -12.83 -3.27 -3.92
N ALA A 157 -13.67 -4.28 -3.69
CA ALA A 157 -14.49 -4.37 -2.49
C ALA A 157 -13.64 -4.46 -1.22
N GLN A 158 -12.56 -5.25 -1.25
CA GLN A 158 -11.63 -5.34 -0.13
C GLN A 158 -10.87 -4.04 0.08
N ALA A 159 -10.40 -3.40 -0.99
CA ALA A 159 -9.69 -2.13 -0.90
C ALA A 159 -10.58 -1.05 -0.24
N LEU A 160 -11.81 -0.89 -0.71
CA LEU A 160 -12.75 0.11 -0.20
C LEU A 160 -13.17 -0.14 1.25
N SER A 161 -13.14 -1.40 1.72
CA SER A 161 -13.56 -1.74 3.09
C SER A 161 -12.65 -1.23 4.20
N VAL A 162 -11.40 -0.86 3.88
CA VAL A 162 -10.40 -0.41 4.88
C VAL A 162 -9.71 0.91 4.52
N ALA A 163 -9.94 1.43 3.32
CA ALA A 163 -9.33 2.67 2.86
C ALA A 163 -10.19 3.87 3.26
N ASP A 164 -9.54 4.99 3.61
CA ASP A 164 -10.21 6.29 3.74
C ASP A 164 -10.44 6.93 2.37
N ARG A 165 -9.49 6.74 1.46
CA ARG A 165 -9.53 7.28 0.10
C ARG A 165 -9.08 6.25 -0.92
N ALA A 166 -9.65 6.32 -2.11
CA ALA A 166 -9.27 5.49 -3.23
C ALA A 166 -8.86 6.33 -4.45
N LEU A 167 -7.95 5.77 -5.24
CA LEU A 167 -7.49 6.34 -6.51
C LEU A 167 -7.42 5.20 -7.53
N CYS A 168 -8.12 5.36 -8.64
CA CYS A 168 -8.09 4.41 -9.74
C CYS A 168 -7.14 4.93 -10.85
N LEU A 169 -6.21 4.06 -11.25
CA LEU A 169 -5.29 4.32 -12.35
C LEU A 169 -5.66 3.46 -13.55
N LEU A 170 -5.77 4.10 -14.71
CA LEU A 170 -5.90 3.44 -16.00
C LEU A 170 -4.85 4.02 -16.95
N GLU A 171 -4.04 3.16 -17.57
CA GLU A 171 -2.99 3.55 -18.52
C GLU A 171 -2.08 4.71 -18.04
N GLY A 172 -1.72 4.67 -16.75
CA GLY A 172 -0.84 5.66 -16.12
C GLY A 172 -1.52 7.00 -15.78
N ARG A 173 -2.84 7.09 -15.94
CA ARG A 173 -3.62 8.31 -15.62
C ARG A 173 -4.58 8.02 -14.47
N THR A 174 -4.79 9.02 -13.62
CA THR A 174 -5.86 8.97 -12.62
C THR A 174 -7.20 9.18 -13.30
N VAL A 175 -8.08 8.19 -13.23
CA VAL A 175 -9.42 8.22 -13.83
C VAL A 175 -10.52 8.42 -12.79
N LEU A 176 -10.27 8.04 -11.54
CA LEU A 176 -11.20 8.23 -10.42
C LEU A 176 -10.42 8.49 -9.14
N THR A 177 -10.90 9.37 -8.30
CA THR A 177 -10.42 9.58 -6.92
C THR A 177 -11.58 10.02 -6.05
N GLY A 178 -11.61 9.56 -4.80
CA GLY A 178 -12.68 9.92 -3.88
C GLY A 178 -12.45 9.39 -2.46
N VAL A 179 -13.39 9.72 -1.58
CA VAL A 179 -13.52 9.12 -0.25
C VAL A 179 -14.07 7.70 -0.45
N ALA A 180 -13.43 6.70 0.14
CA ALA A 180 -13.76 5.29 -0.14
C ALA A 180 -15.21 4.92 0.25
N SER A 181 -15.75 5.53 1.32
CA SER A 181 -17.14 5.33 1.78
C SER A 181 -18.20 5.96 0.85
N GLU A 182 -17.80 6.84 -0.05
CA GLU A 182 -18.69 7.54 -1.00
C GLU A 182 -18.62 6.94 -2.41
N LEU A 183 -17.65 6.03 -2.65
CA LEU A 183 -17.46 5.39 -3.95
C LEU A 183 -18.26 4.09 -4.03
N GLU A 184 -19.11 3.99 -5.04
CA GLU A 184 -19.75 2.72 -5.36
C GLU A 184 -18.78 1.79 -6.10
N ARG A 185 -18.91 0.50 -5.81
CA ARG A 185 -18.09 -0.53 -6.48
C ARG A 185 -18.23 -0.46 -8.00
N SER A 186 -19.43 -0.23 -8.50
CA SER A 186 -19.74 -0.08 -9.92
C SER A 186 -18.97 1.08 -10.56
N GLU A 187 -18.88 2.23 -9.88
CA GLU A 187 -18.14 3.40 -10.38
C GLU A 187 -16.64 3.11 -10.54
N VAL A 188 -16.06 2.36 -9.58
CA VAL A 188 -14.65 1.98 -9.64
C VAL A 188 -14.41 0.93 -10.73
N GLU A 189 -15.33 -0.03 -10.90
CA GLU A 189 -15.25 -1.03 -11.96
C GLU A 189 -15.40 -0.38 -13.35
N ASP A 190 -16.33 0.54 -13.52
CA ASP A 190 -16.52 1.30 -14.76
C ASP A 190 -15.29 2.15 -15.13
N ALA A 191 -14.71 2.83 -14.13
CA ALA A 191 -13.47 3.57 -14.30
C ALA A 191 -12.29 2.66 -14.69
N TYR A 192 -12.26 1.44 -14.16
CA TYR A 192 -11.22 0.45 -14.47
C TYR A 192 -11.34 -0.11 -15.89
N PHE A 193 -12.57 -0.31 -16.38
CA PHE A 193 -12.83 -0.81 -17.73
C PHE A 193 -12.88 0.30 -18.79
N GLY A 194 -12.73 1.56 -18.40
CA GLY A 194 -12.78 2.71 -19.32
C GLY A 194 -14.18 3.01 -19.84
N VAL A 195 -15.23 2.50 -19.18
CA VAL A 195 -16.62 2.79 -19.52
C VAL A 195 -16.97 4.14 -18.91
N ALA A 196 -16.74 5.23 -19.65
CA ALA A 196 -17.12 6.56 -19.23
C ALA A 196 -18.65 6.67 -19.20
N HIS A 197 -19.26 6.55 -18.01
CA HIS A 197 -20.62 7.04 -17.81
C HIS A 197 -20.58 8.57 -17.91
N GLY A 198 -21.04 9.11 -19.05
CA GLY A 198 -21.22 10.53 -19.24
C GLY A 198 -22.10 11.06 -18.12
N ARG A 199 -21.55 11.91 -17.24
CA ARG A 199 -22.34 12.70 -16.30
C ARG A 199 -23.34 13.49 -17.12
N GLY A 200 -24.61 13.08 -17.04
CA GLY A 200 -25.73 13.67 -17.76
C GLY A 200 -25.73 15.16 -17.61
N GLY A 201 -25.64 15.84 -18.75
CA GLY A 201 -25.80 17.26 -18.86
C GLY A 201 -27.11 17.68 -18.22
N ARG A 202 -27.00 18.57 -17.25
CA ARG A 202 -28.13 19.34 -16.69
C ARG A 202 -28.75 20.09 -17.86
N LYS A 203 -29.88 19.60 -18.41
CA LYS A 203 -30.73 20.32 -19.34
C LYS A 203 -31.22 21.58 -18.64
N GLU A 204 -30.62 22.71 -18.96
CA GLU A 204 -31.26 24.00 -18.79
C GLU A 204 -32.55 24.00 -19.62
N ARG A 205 -33.67 24.03 -18.95
CA ARG A 205 -34.96 24.34 -19.60
C ARG A 205 -34.96 25.84 -19.83
N ASN A 206 -34.68 26.25 -21.06
CA ASN A 206 -35.09 27.53 -21.54
C ASN A 206 -36.63 27.54 -21.58
N SER A 207 -37.20 28.32 -20.71
CA SER A 207 -38.58 28.76 -20.83
C SER A 207 -38.60 30.02 -21.67
N ASP A 208 -38.69 29.88 -22.99
CA ASP A 208 -39.22 30.94 -23.80
C ASP A 208 -40.74 30.80 -23.80
N ALA A 209 -41.38 31.70 -23.09
CA ALA A 209 -42.79 31.93 -23.22
C ALA A 209 -42.98 33.19 -24.05
N ASP A 210 -43.69 32.99 -25.13
CA ASP A 210 -44.27 34.01 -25.99
C ASP A 210 -44.99 35.15 -25.27
N SER A 211 -44.80 36.32 -25.77
CA SER A 211 -45.88 37.22 -26.30
C SER A 211 -45.27 38.40 -27.02
#